data_8c331125722843e8960136669e3f411f
#
_entry.id   8c331125722843e8960136669e3f411f
#
_cell.length_a   1.000
_cell.length_b   1.000
_cell.length_c   1.000
_cell.angle_alpha   90.00
_cell.angle_beta   90.00
_cell.angle_gamma   90.00
#
_symmetry.space_group_name_H-M   'P 1'
#
loop_
_entity.id
_entity.type
_entity.pdbx_description
1 polymer ?
#
loop_
_entity_poly.entity_id
_entity_poly.type
_entity_poly.pdbx_seq_one_letter_code
_entity_poly.pdbx_strand_id
1 'polypeptide(L)'
;MNPETRRHIALIAFFAWIGLGADGLSSAAYGPELGYLALGTHARFGLYLALATAITVFIISLAYNQVIELFPSGGGGYKVASQLIGPKAGLLSGAALIVDYVLTISISIASATDQLFSLLPLGAQNFKIIVGVALIMLLIFLNLRGL
;
A
#
# COMPACT_ATOMS: atom_id res chain seq x y z
N MET A 1 -22.86 -25.92 0.67
CA MET A 1 -22.76 -24.45 0.67
C MET A 1 -23.70 -23.93 -0.42
N ASN A 2 -24.64 -23.04 -0.06
CA ASN A 2 -25.70 -22.55 -0.95
C ASN A 2 -25.09 -21.78 -2.13
N PRO A 3 -25.57 -21.93 -3.39
CA PRO A 3 -25.03 -21.24 -4.57
C PRO A 3 -24.98 -19.71 -4.42
N GLU A 4 -25.96 -19.12 -3.74
CA GLU A 4 -25.98 -17.67 -3.46
C GLU A 4 -24.86 -17.22 -2.52
N THR A 5 -24.60 -17.96 -1.43
CA THR A 5 -23.49 -17.68 -0.51
C THR A 5 -22.14 -17.75 -1.21
N ARG A 6 -22.00 -18.71 -2.15
CA ARG A 6 -20.79 -18.87 -2.94
C ARG A 6 -20.55 -17.68 -3.89
N ARG A 7 -21.61 -17.12 -4.43
CA ARG A 7 -21.55 -15.95 -5.33
C ARG A 7 -21.14 -14.67 -4.58
N HIS A 8 -21.66 -14.46 -3.38
CA HIS A 8 -21.26 -13.33 -2.53
C HIS A 8 -19.81 -13.44 -2.07
N ILE A 9 -19.36 -14.64 -1.67
CA ILE A 9 -17.96 -14.87 -1.28
C ILE A 9 -17.02 -14.65 -2.46
N ALA A 10 -17.38 -15.08 -3.67
CA ALA A 10 -16.56 -14.87 -4.87
C ALA A 10 -16.44 -13.38 -5.24
N LEU A 11 -17.52 -12.61 -5.08
CA LEU A 11 -17.51 -11.16 -5.31
C LEU A 11 -16.62 -10.45 -4.29
N ILE A 12 -16.72 -10.82 -3.01
CA ILE A 12 -15.87 -10.26 -1.95
C ILE A 12 -14.40 -10.61 -2.20
N ALA A 13 -14.08 -11.84 -2.60
CA ALA A 13 -12.72 -12.25 -2.92
C ALA A 13 -12.15 -11.47 -4.11
N PHE A 14 -12.95 -11.21 -5.14
CA PHE A 14 -12.56 -10.41 -6.30
C PHE A 14 -12.22 -8.96 -5.92
N PHE A 15 -13.07 -8.30 -5.13
CA PHE A 15 -12.80 -6.95 -4.67
C PHE A 15 -11.61 -6.88 -3.71
N ALA A 16 -11.45 -7.87 -2.84
CA ALA A 16 -10.28 -7.97 -1.98
C ALA A 16 -8.98 -8.14 -2.80
N TRP A 17 -9.01 -8.95 -3.86
CA TRP A 17 -7.89 -9.11 -4.77
C TRP A 17 -7.54 -7.81 -5.50
N ILE A 18 -8.54 -7.07 -6.00
CA ILE A 18 -8.31 -5.75 -6.61
C ILE A 18 -7.73 -4.78 -5.59
N GLY A 19 -8.28 -4.71 -4.38
CA GLY A 19 -7.80 -3.80 -3.33
C GLY A 19 -6.38 -4.08 -2.89
N LEU A 20 -6.03 -5.34 -2.67
CA LEU A 20 -4.67 -5.76 -2.31
C LEU A 20 -3.68 -5.56 -3.46
N GLY A 21 -4.12 -5.80 -4.71
CA GLY A 21 -3.29 -5.55 -5.88
C GLY A 21 -3.05 -4.06 -6.13
N ALA A 22 -4.03 -3.21 -5.86
CA ALA A 22 -3.92 -1.77 -6.04
C ALA A 22 -2.86 -1.14 -5.13
N ASP A 23 -2.67 -1.64 -3.92
CA ASP A 23 -1.61 -1.18 -3.00
C ASP A 23 -0.21 -1.40 -3.59
N GLY A 24 0.08 -2.61 -4.06
CA GLY A 24 1.34 -2.91 -4.74
C GLY A 24 1.56 -2.11 -6.02
N LEU A 25 0.50 -1.85 -6.79
CA LEU A 25 0.57 -1.06 -8.02
C LEU A 25 0.87 0.42 -7.74
N SER A 26 0.27 1.02 -6.71
CA SER A 26 0.52 2.41 -6.35
C SER A 26 1.97 2.62 -5.93
N SER A 27 2.51 1.74 -5.09
CA SER A 27 3.91 1.78 -4.66
C SER A 27 4.89 1.58 -5.82
N ALA A 28 4.57 0.71 -6.78
CA ALA A 28 5.36 0.51 -7.99
C ALA A 28 5.33 1.74 -8.92
N ALA A 29 4.28 2.53 -8.90
CA ALA A 29 4.15 3.72 -9.73
C ALA A 29 5.00 4.90 -9.23
N TYR A 30 5.00 5.17 -7.91
CA TYR A 30 5.74 6.33 -7.36
C TYR A 30 7.08 5.97 -6.70
N GLY A 31 7.26 4.73 -6.25
CA GLY A 31 8.47 4.31 -5.52
C GLY A 31 9.77 4.52 -6.29
N PRO A 32 9.87 4.08 -7.56
CA PRO A 32 11.07 4.28 -8.36
C PRO A 32 11.40 5.76 -8.60
N GLU A 33 10.39 6.60 -8.84
CA GLU A 33 10.56 8.04 -9.02
C GLU A 33 11.12 8.69 -7.76
N LEU A 34 10.50 8.44 -6.60
CA LEU A 34 10.95 8.97 -5.32
C LEU A 34 12.36 8.49 -4.96
N GLY A 35 12.66 7.22 -5.20
CA GLY A 35 14.00 6.66 -5.01
C GLY A 35 15.04 7.33 -5.90
N TYR A 36 14.71 7.57 -7.16
CA TYR A 36 15.59 8.27 -8.09
C TYR A 36 15.82 9.73 -7.70
N LEU A 37 14.76 10.44 -7.31
CA LEU A 37 14.84 11.83 -6.83
C LEU A 37 15.68 11.93 -5.55
N ALA A 38 15.55 10.98 -4.63
CA ALA A 38 16.34 10.93 -3.40
C ALA A 38 17.85 10.74 -3.65
N LEU A 39 18.22 10.07 -4.74
CA LEU A 39 19.63 9.92 -5.14
C LEU A 39 20.25 11.23 -5.66
N GLY A 40 19.47 12.17 -6.15
CA GLY A 40 19.92 13.47 -6.65
C GLY A 40 21.09 13.34 -7.63
N THR A 41 22.24 13.92 -7.29
CA THR A 41 23.48 13.87 -8.11
C THR A 41 24.09 12.47 -8.22
N HIS A 42 23.64 11.52 -7.40
CA HIS A 42 24.15 10.15 -7.35
C HIS A 42 23.31 9.16 -8.16
N ALA A 43 22.63 9.61 -9.19
CA ALA A 43 21.73 8.80 -10.04
C ALA A 43 22.35 7.47 -10.55
N ARG A 44 23.70 7.41 -10.68
CA ARG A 44 24.44 6.18 -11.02
C ARG A 44 24.21 5.02 -10.04
N PHE A 45 23.81 5.31 -8.80
CA PHE A 45 23.46 4.29 -7.82
C PHE A 45 22.05 3.75 -7.96
N GLY A 46 21.24 4.29 -8.86
CA GLY A 46 19.87 3.83 -9.09
C GLY A 46 19.77 2.34 -9.41
N LEU A 47 20.72 1.79 -10.17
CA LEU A 47 20.78 0.36 -10.46
C LEU A 47 21.00 -0.48 -9.18
N TYR A 48 21.91 -0.05 -8.31
CA TYR A 48 22.17 -0.76 -7.04
C TYR A 48 20.97 -0.69 -6.11
N LEU A 49 20.28 0.46 -6.07
CA LEU A 49 19.04 0.62 -5.32
C LEU A 49 17.95 -0.32 -5.85
N ALA A 50 17.78 -0.40 -7.16
CA ALA A 50 16.81 -1.30 -7.79
C ALA A 50 17.12 -2.78 -7.50
N LEU A 51 18.38 -3.18 -7.59
CA LEU A 51 18.80 -4.55 -7.23
C LEU A 51 18.56 -4.87 -5.76
N ALA A 52 18.92 -3.95 -4.85
CA ALA A 52 18.69 -4.11 -3.42
C ALA A 52 17.19 -4.25 -3.11
N THR A 53 16.36 -3.42 -3.73
CA THR A 53 14.89 -3.49 -3.61
C THR A 53 14.36 -4.84 -4.12
N ALA A 54 14.80 -5.29 -5.30
CA ALA A 54 14.38 -6.56 -5.88
C ALA A 54 14.75 -7.75 -4.97
N ILE A 55 15.97 -7.77 -4.42
CA ILE A 55 16.41 -8.80 -3.46
C ILE A 55 15.55 -8.75 -2.20
N THR A 56 15.28 -7.57 -1.66
CA THR A 56 14.43 -7.40 -0.47
C THR A 56 13.02 -7.93 -0.71
N VAL A 57 12.39 -7.58 -1.83
CA VAL A 57 11.06 -8.07 -2.20
C VAL A 57 11.05 -9.58 -2.36
N PHE A 58 12.08 -10.15 -2.97
CA PHE A 58 12.22 -11.59 -3.11
C PHE A 58 12.31 -12.31 -1.76
N ILE A 59 13.13 -11.81 -0.83
CA ILE A 59 13.25 -12.35 0.53
C ILE A 59 11.92 -12.26 1.28
N ILE A 60 11.24 -11.11 1.20
CA ILE A 60 9.93 -10.91 1.81
C ILE A 60 8.91 -11.89 1.23
N SER A 61 8.89 -12.10 -0.09
CA SER A 61 7.98 -13.06 -0.74
C SER A 61 8.18 -14.48 -0.24
N LEU A 62 9.42 -14.91 -0.04
CA LEU A 62 9.72 -16.24 0.55
C LEU A 62 9.23 -16.33 2.00
N ALA A 63 9.42 -15.29 2.80
CA ALA A 63 8.94 -15.24 4.17
C ALA A 63 7.40 -15.27 4.25
N TYR A 64 6.72 -14.55 3.36
CA TYR A 64 5.26 -14.57 3.29
C TYR A 64 4.66 -15.94 2.98
N ASN A 65 5.31 -16.75 2.14
CA ASN A 65 4.85 -18.13 1.88
C ASN A 65 4.79 -18.93 3.18
N GLN A 66 5.81 -18.83 4.03
CA GLN A 66 5.83 -19.52 5.33
C GLN A 66 4.76 -18.95 6.28
N VAL A 67 4.55 -17.65 6.28
CA VAL A 67 3.52 -17.00 7.11
C VAL A 67 2.12 -17.44 6.70
N ILE A 68 1.83 -17.56 5.41
CA ILE A 68 0.53 -18.02 4.89
C ILE A 68 0.25 -19.47 5.33
N GLU A 69 1.25 -20.33 5.29
CA GLU A 69 1.12 -21.73 5.75
C GLU A 69 0.83 -21.80 7.25
N LEU A 70 1.53 -21.01 8.07
CA LEU A 70 1.37 -20.99 9.53
C LEU A 70 0.08 -20.29 9.98
N PHE A 71 -0.39 -19.29 9.23
CA PHE A 71 -1.53 -18.45 9.59
C PHE A 71 -2.57 -18.38 8.47
N PRO A 72 -3.20 -19.50 8.08
CA PRO A 72 -4.15 -19.52 6.97
C PRO A 72 -5.41 -18.66 7.19
N SER A 73 -5.69 -18.32 8.45
CA SER A 73 -6.78 -17.39 8.81
C SER A 73 -6.45 -15.90 8.60
N GLY A 74 -5.24 -15.59 8.12
CA GLY A 74 -4.78 -14.21 7.95
C GLY A 74 -4.40 -13.53 9.27
N GLY A 75 -4.22 -12.21 9.22
CA GLY A 75 -3.86 -11.37 10.38
C GLY A 75 -2.49 -10.70 10.27
N GLY A 76 -1.75 -10.96 9.19
CA GLY A 76 -0.52 -10.25 8.85
C GLY A 76 0.55 -10.22 9.93
N GLY A 77 1.46 -9.27 9.81
CA GLY A 77 2.62 -9.13 10.71
C GLY A 77 2.26 -8.92 12.18
N TYR A 78 1.15 -8.24 12.47
CA TYR A 78 0.66 -8.06 13.84
C TYR A 78 0.39 -9.40 14.52
N LYS A 79 -0.34 -10.29 13.85
CA LYS A 79 -0.72 -11.59 14.41
C LYS A 79 0.50 -12.50 14.59
N VAL A 80 1.39 -12.52 13.60
CA VAL A 80 2.67 -13.24 13.66
C VAL A 80 3.51 -12.76 14.85
N ALA A 81 3.71 -11.45 14.98
CA ALA A 81 4.47 -10.87 16.07
C ALA A 81 3.84 -11.16 17.43
N SER A 82 2.50 -11.06 17.54
CA SER A 82 1.80 -11.32 18.79
C SER A 82 1.89 -12.77 19.25
N GLN A 83 1.82 -13.73 18.33
CA GLN A 83 1.77 -15.15 18.65
C GLN A 83 3.15 -15.78 18.78
N LEU A 84 4.13 -15.38 17.95
CA LEU A 84 5.46 -15.99 17.94
C LEU A 84 6.46 -15.26 18.86
N ILE A 85 6.32 -13.95 19.05
CA ILE A 85 7.27 -13.16 19.83
C ILE A 85 6.62 -12.73 21.16
N GLY A 86 5.36 -12.35 21.11
CA GLY A 86 4.58 -11.98 22.29
C GLY A 86 3.78 -10.67 22.14
N PRO A 87 2.91 -10.36 23.14
CA PRO A 87 1.95 -9.25 23.03
C PRO A 87 2.59 -7.86 22.85
N LYS A 88 3.76 -7.63 23.44
CA LYS A 88 4.49 -6.35 23.30
C LYS A 88 5.01 -6.15 21.88
N ALA A 89 5.52 -7.20 21.25
CA ALA A 89 5.96 -7.16 19.85
C ALA A 89 4.76 -6.95 18.91
N GLY A 90 3.63 -7.61 19.19
CA GLY A 90 2.39 -7.37 18.47
C GLY A 90 1.91 -5.93 18.57
N LEU A 91 1.90 -5.34 19.77
CA LEU A 91 1.54 -3.93 19.95
C LEU A 91 2.42 -2.99 19.12
N LEU A 92 3.74 -3.20 19.14
CA LEU A 92 4.69 -2.41 18.37
C LEU A 92 4.43 -2.57 16.86
N SER A 93 4.24 -3.80 16.40
CA SER A 93 3.92 -4.10 14.99
C SER A 93 2.60 -3.45 14.57
N GLY A 94 1.57 -3.51 15.39
CA GLY A 94 0.29 -2.85 15.13
C GLY A 94 0.39 -1.33 15.06
N ALA A 95 1.13 -0.72 15.98
CA ALA A 95 1.37 0.72 15.97
C ALA A 95 2.14 1.15 14.71
N ALA A 96 3.17 0.39 14.31
CA ALA A 96 3.93 0.64 13.09
C ALA A 96 3.03 0.55 11.83
N LEU A 97 2.12 -0.42 11.77
CA LEU A 97 1.17 -0.56 10.66
C LEU A 97 0.22 0.64 10.55
N ILE A 98 -0.25 1.19 11.67
CA ILE A 98 -1.10 2.39 11.64
C ILE A 98 -0.35 3.57 11.03
N VAL A 99 0.90 3.79 11.45
CA VAL A 99 1.75 4.85 10.90
C VAL A 99 2.00 4.63 9.41
N ASP A 100 2.32 3.40 9.02
CA ASP A 100 2.54 3.01 7.63
C ASP A 100 1.32 3.31 6.75
N TYR A 101 0.12 2.94 7.18
CA TYR A 101 -1.10 3.23 6.44
C TYR A 101 -1.35 4.73 6.25
N VAL A 102 -1.12 5.54 7.29
CA VAL A 102 -1.28 7.00 7.17
C VAL A 102 -0.30 7.59 6.15
N LEU A 103 0.96 7.15 6.21
CA LEU A 103 1.99 7.61 5.28
C LEU A 103 1.69 7.14 3.84
N THR A 104 1.33 5.88 3.66
CA THR A 104 1.03 5.27 2.35
C THR A 104 -0.15 5.97 1.68
N ILE A 105 -1.25 6.22 2.41
CA ILE A 105 -2.40 6.96 1.88
C ILE A 105 -1.98 8.37 1.46
N SER A 106 -1.22 9.06 2.30
CA SER A 106 -0.78 10.43 2.04
C SER A 106 0.09 10.52 0.78
N ILE A 107 1.08 9.65 0.65
CA ILE A 107 1.99 9.61 -0.50
C ILE A 107 1.24 9.20 -1.77
N SER A 108 0.37 8.20 -1.70
CA SER A 108 -0.40 7.72 -2.85
C SER A 108 -1.32 8.81 -3.41
N ILE A 109 -1.99 9.58 -2.55
CA ILE A 109 -2.85 10.68 -3.00
C ILE A 109 -2.03 11.84 -3.54
N ALA A 110 -0.92 12.18 -2.89
CA ALA A 110 -0.01 13.20 -3.40
C ALA A 110 0.50 12.85 -4.80
N SER A 111 1.00 11.62 -4.98
CA SER A 111 1.49 11.15 -6.27
C SER A 111 0.38 11.08 -7.33
N ALA A 112 -0.80 10.60 -6.99
CA ALA A 112 -1.94 10.57 -7.90
C ALA A 112 -2.36 11.97 -8.36
N THR A 113 -2.40 12.94 -7.43
CA THR A 113 -2.68 14.34 -7.78
C THR A 113 -1.58 14.95 -8.61
N ASP A 114 -0.30 14.65 -8.35
CA ASP A 114 0.83 15.11 -9.14
C ASP A 114 0.74 14.62 -10.59
N GLN A 115 0.47 13.34 -10.78
CA GLN A 115 0.31 12.73 -12.10
C GLN A 115 -0.89 13.33 -12.84
N LEU A 116 -2.04 13.49 -12.17
CA LEU A 116 -3.23 14.10 -12.76
C LEU A 116 -2.94 15.54 -13.22
N PHE A 117 -2.34 16.35 -12.36
CA PHE A 117 -2.06 17.75 -12.65
C PHE A 117 -0.90 17.96 -13.63
N SER A 118 -0.03 16.96 -13.82
CA SER A 118 1.01 17.02 -14.87
C SER A 118 0.41 17.05 -16.27
N LEU A 119 -0.81 16.54 -16.45
CA LEU A 119 -1.55 16.54 -17.72
C LEU A 119 -2.37 17.82 -17.95
N LEU A 120 -2.50 18.67 -16.94
CA LEU A 120 -3.33 19.86 -16.97
C LEU A 120 -2.49 21.13 -17.23
N PRO A 121 -3.10 22.21 -17.77
CA PRO A 121 -2.42 23.48 -17.95
C PRO A 121 -1.91 24.06 -16.61
N LEU A 122 -0.84 24.85 -16.66
CA LEU A 122 -0.18 25.44 -15.49
C LEU A 122 -1.14 26.23 -14.58
N GLY A 123 -2.18 26.85 -15.13
CA GLY A 123 -3.21 27.56 -14.32
C GLY A 123 -4.04 26.65 -13.41
N ALA A 124 -4.12 25.38 -13.70
CA ALA A 124 -4.85 24.41 -12.87
C ALA A 124 -4.09 23.99 -11.61
N GLN A 125 -2.77 24.20 -11.54
CA GLN A 125 -1.92 23.78 -10.43
C GLN A 125 -2.37 24.32 -9.06
N ASN A 126 -3.02 25.48 -9.04
CA ASN A 126 -3.55 26.09 -7.81
C ASN A 126 -4.64 25.24 -7.15
N PHE A 127 -5.32 24.37 -7.91
CA PHE A 127 -6.38 23.49 -7.40
C PHE A 127 -5.86 22.14 -6.90
N LYS A 128 -4.59 21.80 -7.10
CA LYS A 128 -3.99 20.51 -6.76
C LYS A 128 -4.23 20.10 -5.31
N ILE A 129 -3.97 21.00 -4.36
CA ILE A 129 -4.17 20.72 -2.93
C ILE A 129 -5.65 20.48 -2.62
N ILE A 130 -6.55 21.27 -3.22
CA ILE A 130 -8.00 21.15 -3.02
C ILE A 130 -8.47 19.77 -3.51
N VAL A 131 -8.02 19.33 -4.67
CA VAL A 131 -8.34 18.01 -5.22
C VAL A 131 -7.78 16.89 -4.35
N GLY A 132 -6.54 17.01 -3.87
CA GLY A 132 -5.94 16.03 -2.95
C GLY A 132 -6.75 15.90 -1.66
N VAL A 133 -7.11 17.01 -1.03
CA VAL A 133 -7.97 17.02 0.17
C VAL A 133 -9.35 16.40 -0.12
N ALA A 134 -9.96 16.74 -1.25
CA ALA A 134 -11.25 16.17 -1.66
C ALA A 134 -11.18 14.64 -1.84
N LEU A 135 -10.10 14.11 -2.41
CA LEU A 135 -9.86 12.68 -2.55
C LEU A 135 -9.71 11.99 -1.19
N ILE A 136 -8.97 12.60 -0.24
CA ILE A 136 -8.87 12.07 1.13
C ILE A 136 -10.24 12.02 1.79
N MET A 137 -11.01 13.09 1.71
CA MET A 137 -12.35 13.15 2.28
C MET A 137 -13.28 12.11 1.67
N LEU A 138 -13.20 11.91 0.35
CA LEU A 138 -13.95 10.88 -0.35
C LEU A 138 -13.57 9.47 0.16
N LEU A 139 -12.27 9.18 0.29
CA LEU A 139 -11.80 7.90 0.83
C LEU A 139 -12.29 7.66 2.25
N ILE A 140 -12.21 8.66 3.12
CA ILE A 140 -12.73 8.56 4.50
C ILE A 140 -14.23 8.24 4.45
N PHE A 141 -14.99 8.95 3.64
CA PHE A 141 -16.44 8.76 3.52
C PHE A 141 -16.81 7.36 3.03
N LEU A 142 -16.11 6.86 2.00
CA LEU A 142 -16.31 5.51 1.46
C LEU A 142 -15.96 4.44 2.50
N ASN A 143 -14.83 4.58 3.20
CA ASN A 143 -14.42 3.64 4.24
C ASN A 143 -15.40 3.62 5.43
N LEU A 144 -15.92 4.78 5.86
CA LEU A 144 -16.92 4.83 6.93
C LEU A 144 -18.25 4.16 6.55
N ARG A 145 -18.55 4.06 5.25
CA ARG A 145 -19.71 3.33 4.74
C ARG A 145 -19.46 1.83 4.53
N GLY A 146 -18.24 1.36 4.72
CA GLY A 146 -17.88 -0.04 4.54
C GLY A 146 -17.78 -0.47 3.07
N LEU A 147 -17.45 0.48 2.19
CA LEU A 147 -17.20 0.25 0.77
C LEU A 147 -15.70 0.11 0.51
#